data_f50ace2dfa3a65518dd775f74c8da4fe
#
_entry.id   f50ace2dfa3a65518dd775f74c8da4fe
#
_cell.length_a   1.000
_cell.length_b   1.000
_cell.length_c   1.000
_cell.angle_alpha   90.00
_cell.angle_beta   90.00
_cell.angle_gamma   90.00
#
_symmetry.space_group_name_H-M   'P 1'
#
loop_
_entity.id
_entity.type
_entity.pdbx_description
1 polymer ?
#
loop_
_entity_poly.entity_id
_entity_poly.type
_entity_poly.pdbx_seq_one_letter_code
_entity_poly.pdbx_strand_id
1 'polypeptide(L)'
;MAENKNVQNVQAGDEAVVAEKFQWSDLYKKEDWWAIWLGFIIIFAGIISTVTGAFEFKAVKFSTWGNADAPTFLSNMTPDYFASLLFTYVVLLVLFSIGAHFMGKDVKKFAIAFTGLFALSWIAYIFSAQATLKNYLEYAFWALAVGLLVCNTIGTPEWLKPALISEYYVKTGLVVMGAEVLFSNITNFGIYGLAIAWFVTPVVIIFMWLFGTKFLKMVSKPMVIVIATATSVCGVSAAIAAAAASGAKRNDLTFAIGLSLMFTVLMMVFMPIGIKAVGMDAMVGGAWIGGTVDSTGAVVLAGEALGPVGGQVAALVKMIQNILIGFIALAISIFFAMKVDTESTGGKVGADEIWHRFPKFILGFFAASVLFSFVIMPTFGSETYSAILKTFSNFKGWCFCLTFTAIGLESNFKEMLYYMQGGKPLTLYVVGQTFNLVLTLFVAWVMLSGNFFPIPNIATV
;
A
#
# COMPACT_ATOMS: atom_id res chain seq x y z
N MET A 1 -33.26 25.80 -3.78
CA MET A 1 -32.58 24.79 -2.95
C MET A 1 -31.42 24.06 -3.67
N ALA A 2 -31.45 23.88 -4.98
CA ALA A 2 -30.33 23.26 -5.75
C ALA A 2 -29.11 24.19 -5.92
N GLU A 3 -29.34 25.48 -6.09
CA GLU A 3 -28.28 26.49 -6.22
C GLU A 3 -27.42 26.65 -4.96
N ASN A 4 -28.03 26.53 -3.76
CA ASN A 4 -27.30 26.64 -2.49
C ASN A 4 -26.41 25.41 -2.21
N LYS A 5 -26.75 24.23 -2.74
CA LYS A 5 -25.86 23.04 -2.60
C LYS A 5 -24.64 23.12 -3.51
N ASN A 6 -24.78 23.69 -4.71
CA ASN A 6 -23.65 23.89 -5.62
C ASN A 6 -22.67 24.95 -5.09
N VAL A 7 -23.19 26.04 -4.50
CA VAL A 7 -22.32 27.08 -3.89
C VAL A 7 -21.56 26.55 -2.68
N GLN A 8 -22.20 25.72 -1.83
CA GLN A 8 -21.54 25.11 -0.67
C GLN A 8 -20.50 24.06 -1.10
N ASN A 9 -20.76 23.27 -2.16
CA ASN A 9 -19.78 22.31 -2.69
C ASN A 9 -18.59 23.01 -3.38
N VAL A 10 -18.81 24.16 -4.03
CA VAL A 10 -17.73 24.95 -4.62
C VAL A 10 -16.87 25.61 -3.54
N GLN A 11 -17.49 26.13 -2.46
CA GLN A 11 -16.74 26.71 -1.33
C GLN A 11 -15.93 25.64 -0.55
N ALA A 12 -16.47 24.43 -0.34
CA ALA A 12 -15.75 23.35 0.34
C ALA A 12 -14.56 22.82 -0.49
N GLY A 13 -14.62 22.91 -1.82
CA GLY A 13 -13.52 22.50 -2.72
C GLY A 13 -12.37 23.50 -2.81
N ASP A 14 -12.61 24.76 -2.43
CA ASP A 14 -11.61 25.84 -2.47
C ASP A 14 -10.85 26.02 -1.15
N GLU A 15 -11.20 25.30 -0.09
CA GLU A 15 -10.47 25.34 1.18
C GLU A 15 -9.07 24.72 1.04
N ALA A 16 -8.06 25.40 1.57
CA ALA A 16 -6.70 24.89 1.64
C ALA A 16 -6.60 23.72 2.61
N VAL A 17 -5.80 22.72 2.27
CA VAL A 17 -5.51 21.58 3.15
C VAL A 17 -4.57 22.03 4.26
N VAL A 18 -5.00 21.90 5.52
CA VAL A 18 -4.21 22.27 6.71
C VAL A 18 -3.64 21.01 7.37
N ALA A 19 -2.38 21.07 7.79
CA ALA A 19 -1.74 19.99 8.55
C ALA A 19 -2.30 19.92 9.98
N GLU A 20 -2.70 18.75 10.42
CA GLU A 20 -3.10 18.51 11.81
C GLU A 20 -1.88 18.38 12.72
N LYS A 21 -1.95 18.92 13.95
CA LYS A 21 -0.90 18.74 14.98
C LYS A 21 -1.10 17.41 15.71
N PHE A 22 0.02 16.80 16.15
CA PHE A 22 -0.03 15.56 16.95
C PHE A 22 -0.80 15.73 18.25
N GLN A 23 -1.63 14.76 18.51
CA GLN A 23 -2.32 14.60 19.79
C GLN A 23 -2.07 13.18 20.30
N TRP A 24 -1.94 13.02 21.62
CA TRP A 24 -1.83 11.68 22.22
C TRP A 24 -3.02 10.77 21.89
N SER A 25 -4.16 11.35 21.57
CA SER A 25 -5.32 10.63 21.07
C SER A 25 -5.09 9.95 19.71
N ASP A 26 -4.07 10.36 18.95
CA ASP A 26 -3.71 9.75 17.66
C ASP A 26 -3.31 8.27 17.81
N LEU A 27 -2.71 7.90 18.96
CA LEU A 27 -2.33 6.52 19.27
C LEU A 27 -3.49 5.52 19.21
N TYR A 28 -4.70 5.98 19.46
CA TYR A 28 -5.91 5.15 19.46
C TYR A 28 -6.99 5.65 18.49
N LYS A 29 -6.77 6.73 17.74
CA LYS A 29 -7.72 7.24 16.74
C LYS A 29 -7.21 7.10 15.30
N LYS A 30 -5.88 7.06 15.08
CA LYS A 30 -5.33 6.99 13.72
C LYS A 30 -5.10 5.55 13.27
N GLU A 31 -5.39 5.32 12.03
CA GLU A 31 -5.30 4.05 11.31
C GLU A 31 -3.92 3.40 11.40
N ASP A 32 -2.85 4.19 11.23
CA ASP A 32 -1.46 3.70 11.28
C ASP A 32 -1.11 3.01 12.60
N TRP A 33 -1.58 3.56 13.74
CA TRP A 33 -1.36 2.97 15.04
C TRP A 33 -2.18 1.70 15.23
N TRP A 34 -3.43 1.70 14.77
CA TRP A 34 -4.23 0.48 14.82
C TRP A 34 -3.65 -0.63 13.95
N ALA A 35 -3.07 -0.31 12.80
CA ALA A 35 -2.34 -1.29 11.98
C ALA A 35 -1.19 -1.93 12.76
N ILE A 36 -0.44 -1.14 13.56
CA ILE A 36 0.62 -1.66 14.44
C ILE A 36 0.03 -2.58 15.51
N TRP A 37 -0.98 -2.12 16.25
CA TRP A 37 -1.57 -2.90 17.34
C TRP A 37 -2.12 -4.23 16.82
N LEU A 38 -2.90 -4.22 15.75
CA LEU A 38 -3.48 -5.44 15.17
C LEU A 38 -2.40 -6.37 14.60
N GLY A 39 -1.40 -5.83 13.91
CA GLY A 39 -0.28 -6.61 13.41
C GLY A 39 0.44 -7.36 14.53
N PHE A 40 0.74 -6.67 15.64
CA PHE A 40 1.38 -7.33 16.81
C PHE A 40 0.46 -8.29 17.52
N ILE A 41 -0.85 -8.04 17.63
CA ILE A 41 -1.81 -9.01 18.19
C ILE A 41 -1.77 -10.32 17.38
N ILE A 42 -1.79 -10.22 16.04
CA ILE A 42 -1.69 -11.40 15.16
C ILE A 42 -0.35 -12.13 15.37
N ILE A 43 0.77 -11.38 15.40
CA ILE A 43 2.11 -11.94 15.62
C ILE A 43 2.18 -12.67 16.97
N PHE A 44 1.80 -12.01 18.06
CA PHE A 44 1.88 -12.61 19.40
C PHE A 44 0.94 -13.79 19.56
N ALA A 45 -0.27 -13.75 19.00
CA ALA A 45 -1.18 -14.89 18.97
C ALA A 45 -0.55 -16.08 18.23
N GLY A 46 0.14 -15.84 17.11
CA GLY A 46 0.88 -16.88 16.39
C GLY A 46 2.04 -17.46 17.19
N ILE A 47 2.84 -16.62 17.86
CA ILE A 47 3.93 -17.06 18.74
C ILE A 47 3.39 -17.92 19.88
N ILE A 48 2.38 -17.44 20.60
CA ILE A 48 1.77 -18.17 21.73
C ILE A 48 1.21 -19.51 21.25
N SER A 49 0.46 -19.52 20.16
CA SER A 49 -0.11 -20.73 19.57
C SER A 49 0.98 -21.79 19.29
N THR A 50 2.08 -21.38 18.63
CA THR A 50 3.14 -22.32 18.25
C THR A 50 3.95 -22.80 19.45
N VAL A 51 4.28 -21.89 20.38
CA VAL A 51 5.14 -22.23 21.54
C VAL A 51 4.40 -23.05 22.59
N THR A 52 3.13 -22.75 22.83
CA THR A 52 2.35 -23.45 23.89
C THR A 52 1.60 -24.67 23.38
N GLY A 53 1.27 -24.71 22.09
CA GLY A 53 0.38 -25.73 21.52
C GLY A 53 -1.06 -25.71 22.08
N ALA A 54 -1.42 -24.66 22.84
CA ALA A 54 -2.69 -24.62 23.57
C ALA A 54 -3.92 -24.42 22.66
N PHE A 55 -3.72 -23.82 21.49
CA PHE A 55 -4.76 -23.58 20.48
C PHE A 55 -4.13 -23.45 19.09
N GLU A 56 -4.90 -23.73 18.04
CA GLU A 56 -4.46 -23.54 16.67
C GLU A 56 -4.84 -22.15 16.19
N PHE A 57 -3.83 -21.28 15.97
CA PHE A 57 -4.02 -19.93 15.41
C PHE A 57 -3.52 -19.89 13.97
N LYS A 58 -4.38 -20.35 13.05
CA LYS A 58 -4.02 -20.41 11.64
C LYS A 58 -5.20 -19.97 10.77
N ALA A 59 -4.98 -18.94 9.94
CA ALA A 59 -5.99 -18.54 8.97
C ALA A 59 -6.08 -19.58 7.84
N VAL A 60 -7.30 -19.78 7.35
CA VAL A 60 -7.57 -20.72 6.26
C VAL A 60 -6.87 -20.29 4.96
N LYS A 61 -6.39 -21.27 4.21
CA LYS A 61 -5.97 -21.12 2.82
C LYS A 61 -6.79 -22.04 1.94
N PHE A 62 -7.26 -21.56 0.78
CA PHE A 62 -8.00 -22.41 -0.13
C PHE A 62 -7.05 -23.39 -0.83
N SER A 63 -7.40 -24.67 -0.82
CA SER A 63 -6.60 -25.73 -1.46
C SER A 63 -6.76 -25.71 -2.97
N THR A 64 -5.75 -26.20 -3.69
CA THR A 64 -5.79 -26.27 -5.17
C THR A 64 -6.92 -27.17 -5.64
N TRP A 65 -7.64 -26.74 -6.67
CA TRP A 65 -8.72 -27.48 -7.32
C TRP A 65 -8.56 -27.45 -8.85
N GLY A 66 -9.30 -28.32 -9.55
CA GLY A 66 -9.18 -28.50 -11.00
C GLY A 66 -8.06 -29.48 -11.37
N ASN A 67 -7.74 -30.43 -10.49
CA ASN A 67 -6.82 -31.54 -10.66
C ASN A 67 -7.56 -32.89 -10.43
N ALA A 68 -6.84 -33.99 -10.53
CA ALA A 68 -7.44 -35.32 -10.36
C ALA A 68 -8.00 -35.54 -8.93
N ASP A 69 -7.35 -35.01 -7.91
CA ASP A 69 -7.72 -35.16 -6.48
C ASP A 69 -8.90 -34.27 -6.10
N ALA A 70 -9.00 -33.10 -6.71
CA ALA A 70 -10.05 -32.11 -6.45
C ALA A 70 -10.55 -31.51 -7.79
N PRO A 71 -11.42 -32.23 -8.52
CA PRO A 71 -11.84 -31.83 -9.87
C PRO A 71 -12.67 -30.54 -9.91
N THR A 72 -13.34 -30.19 -8.80
CA THR A 72 -14.11 -28.95 -8.66
C THR A 72 -13.72 -28.22 -7.38
N PHE A 73 -14.01 -26.91 -7.30
CA PHE A 73 -13.78 -26.13 -6.07
C PHE A 73 -14.60 -26.67 -4.88
N LEU A 74 -15.75 -27.32 -5.15
CA LEU A 74 -16.61 -27.93 -4.12
C LEU A 74 -15.91 -29.11 -3.41
N SER A 75 -14.98 -29.78 -4.07
CA SER A 75 -14.21 -30.89 -3.48
C SER A 75 -13.41 -30.47 -2.25
N ASN A 76 -13.02 -29.20 -2.16
CA ASN A 76 -12.28 -28.64 -1.04
C ASN A 76 -13.17 -28.00 0.05
N MET A 77 -14.49 -27.95 -0.16
CA MET A 77 -15.44 -27.37 0.79
C MET A 77 -15.90 -28.40 1.82
N THR A 78 -14.97 -28.84 2.65
CA THR A 78 -15.22 -29.76 3.76
C THR A 78 -15.74 -29.02 5.01
N PRO A 79 -16.40 -29.72 5.96
CA PRO A 79 -16.79 -29.10 7.24
C PRO A 79 -15.61 -28.45 7.98
N ASP A 80 -14.43 -29.09 7.98
CA ASP A 80 -13.22 -28.57 8.62
C ASP A 80 -12.73 -27.29 7.92
N TYR A 81 -12.85 -27.23 6.59
CA TYR A 81 -12.55 -26.01 5.84
C TYR A 81 -13.49 -24.87 6.25
N PHE A 82 -14.79 -25.12 6.35
CA PHE A 82 -15.76 -24.11 6.77
C PHE A 82 -15.55 -23.67 8.24
N ALA A 83 -15.17 -24.56 9.12
CA ALA A 83 -14.81 -24.22 10.50
C ALA A 83 -13.59 -23.28 10.53
N SER A 84 -12.55 -23.59 9.76
CA SER A 84 -11.34 -22.76 9.63
C SER A 84 -11.64 -21.42 8.95
N LEU A 85 -12.53 -21.38 7.96
CA LEU A 85 -12.99 -20.15 7.30
C LEU A 85 -13.77 -19.26 8.28
N LEU A 86 -14.68 -19.85 9.05
CA LEU A 86 -15.43 -19.13 10.08
C LEU A 86 -14.50 -18.57 11.16
N PHE A 87 -13.54 -19.36 11.62
CA PHE A 87 -12.51 -18.91 12.57
C PHE A 87 -11.75 -17.71 12.00
N THR A 88 -11.25 -17.80 10.76
CA THR A 88 -10.52 -16.71 10.10
C THR A 88 -11.39 -15.45 9.98
N TYR A 89 -12.65 -15.62 9.55
CA TYR A 89 -13.60 -14.52 9.44
C TYR A 89 -13.85 -13.83 10.79
N VAL A 90 -14.14 -14.61 11.85
CA VAL A 90 -14.44 -14.07 13.19
C VAL A 90 -13.22 -13.34 13.75
N VAL A 91 -12.03 -13.92 13.64
CA VAL A 91 -10.79 -13.27 14.12
C VAL A 91 -10.58 -11.92 13.40
N LEU A 92 -10.64 -11.89 12.09
CA LEU A 92 -10.44 -10.65 11.33
C LEU A 92 -11.56 -9.64 11.56
N LEU A 93 -12.83 -10.09 11.62
CA LEU A 93 -13.96 -9.22 11.92
C LEU A 93 -13.80 -8.54 13.29
N VAL A 94 -13.46 -9.31 14.32
CA VAL A 94 -13.29 -8.78 15.68
C VAL A 94 -12.12 -7.79 15.72
N LEU A 95 -10.95 -8.19 15.20
CA LEU A 95 -9.75 -7.34 15.20
C LEU A 95 -10.01 -6.02 14.48
N PHE A 96 -10.49 -6.07 13.25
CA PHE A 96 -10.73 -4.85 12.47
C PHE A 96 -11.88 -4.02 13.00
N SER A 97 -12.92 -4.65 13.59
CA SER A 97 -14.03 -3.91 14.23
C SER A 97 -13.59 -3.15 15.48
N ILE A 98 -12.68 -3.71 16.29
CA ILE A 98 -12.09 -3.02 17.44
C ILE A 98 -11.40 -1.73 16.97
N GLY A 99 -10.50 -1.82 16.01
CA GLY A 99 -9.84 -0.61 15.51
C GLY A 99 -10.81 0.37 14.86
N ALA A 100 -11.78 -0.10 14.07
CA ALA A 100 -12.81 0.74 13.47
C ALA A 100 -13.62 1.51 14.52
N HIS A 101 -13.94 0.89 15.66
CA HIS A 101 -14.60 1.53 16.78
C HIS A 101 -13.79 2.74 17.31
N PHE A 102 -12.53 2.53 17.62
CA PHE A 102 -11.67 3.59 18.14
C PHE A 102 -11.34 4.68 17.12
N MET A 103 -11.35 4.33 15.82
CA MET A 103 -11.28 5.31 14.73
C MET A 103 -12.59 6.10 14.51
N GLY A 104 -13.61 5.89 15.36
CA GLY A 104 -14.88 6.60 15.29
C GLY A 104 -15.81 6.12 14.17
N LYS A 105 -15.59 4.91 13.63
CA LYS A 105 -16.49 4.31 12.63
C LYS A 105 -17.70 3.65 13.31
N ASP A 106 -18.82 3.62 12.61
CA ASP A 106 -20.00 2.84 13.04
C ASP A 106 -19.70 1.34 12.92
N VAL A 107 -19.45 0.70 14.06
CA VAL A 107 -19.05 -0.71 14.14
C VAL A 107 -20.08 -1.64 13.50
N LYS A 108 -21.39 -1.35 13.67
CA LYS A 108 -22.44 -2.19 13.09
C LYS A 108 -22.45 -2.12 11.57
N LYS A 109 -22.35 -0.91 11.02
CA LYS A 109 -22.24 -0.72 9.56
C LYS A 109 -20.95 -1.31 9.02
N PHE A 110 -19.85 -1.13 9.75
CA PHE A 110 -18.55 -1.71 9.39
C PHE A 110 -18.61 -3.24 9.36
N ALA A 111 -19.15 -3.89 10.39
CA ALA A 111 -19.22 -5.35 10.49
C ALA A 111 -20.05 -5.96 9.33
N ILE A 112 -21.19 -5.35 9.01
CA ILE A 112 -22.02 -5.79 7.87
C ILE A 112 -21.25 -5.63 6.55
N ALA A 113 -20.63 -4.48 6.34
CA ALA A 113 -19.82 -4.20 5.15
C ALA A 113 -18.59 -5.12 5.04
N PHE A 114 -17.91 -5.37 6.16
CA PHE A 114 -16.77 -6.27 6.23
C PHE A 114 -17.15 -7.70 5.85
N THR A 115 -18.33 -8.17 6.25
CA THR A 115 -18.82 -9.50 5.84
C THR A 115 -18.93 -9.62 4.33
N GLY A 116 -19.43 -8.60 3.65
CA GLY A 116 -19.49 -8.56 2.19
C GLY A 116 -18.11 -8.51 1.53
N LEU A 117 -17.22 -7.67 2.07
CA LEU A 117 -15.84 -7.57 1.60
C LEU A 117 -15.09 -8.90 1.77
N PHE A 118 -15.25 -9.56 2.92
CA PHE A 118 -14.65 -10.86 3.20
C PHE A 118 -15.18 -11.95 2.23
N ALA A 119 -16.48 -11.96 1.96
CA ALA A 119 -17.08 -12.90 1.02
C ALA A 119 -16.53 -12.72 -0.40
N LEU A 120 -16.38 -11.50 -0.89
CA LEU A 120 -15.77 -11.21 -2.19
C LEU A 120 -14.28 -11.62 -2.22
N SER A 121 -13.55 -11.38 -1.15
CA SER A 121 -12.15 -11.82 -1.00
C SER A 121 -12.02 -13.34 -0.97
N TRP A 122 -12.97 -14.03 -0.34
CA TRP A 122 -13.03 -15.49 -0.36
C TRP A 122 -13.25 -16.04 -1.78
N ILE A 123 -14.15 -15.42 -2.56
CA ILE A 123 -14.36 -15.76 -3.98
C ILE A 123 -13.04 -15.61 -4.76
N ALA A 124 -12.28 -14.54 -4.51
CA ALA A 124 -10.99 -14.34 -5.15
C ALA A 124 -9.99 -15.47 -4.82
N TYR A 125 -9.95 -15.95 -3.58
CA TYR A 125 -9.12 -17.09 -3.18
C TYR A 125 -9.54 -18.39 -3.90
N ILE A 126 -10.84 -18.62 -4.11
CA ILE A 126 -11.34 -19.78 -4.87
C ILE A 126 -10.78 -19.75 -6.29
N PHE A 127 -10.89 -18.60 -7.00
CA PHE A 127 -10.36 -18.47 -8.35
C PHE A 127 -8.84 -18.64 -8.41
N SER A 128 -8.12 -18.04 -7.45
CA SER A 128 -6.65 -18.11 -7.40
C SER A 128 -6.09 -19.51 -7.17
N ALA A 129 -6.87 -20.39 -6.56
CA ALA A 129 -6.48 -21.76 -6.25
C ALA A 129 -6.70 -22.75 -7.39
N GLN A 130 -7.26 -22.32 -8.52
CA GLN A 130 -7.46 -23.19 -9.69
C GLN A 130 -6.10 -23.64 -10.27
N ALA A 131 -5.93 -24.95 -10.50
CA ALA A 131 -4.67 -25.61 -10.79
C ALA A 131 -3.86 -24.98 -11.95
N THR A 132 -4.54 -24.57 -13.02
CA THR A 132 -3.90 -23.94 -14.18
C THR A 132 -3.61 -22.48 -13.92
N LEU A 133 -4.60 -21.74 -13.37
CA LEU A 133 -4.53 -20.28 -13.21
C LEU A 133 -3.53 -19.84 -12.12
N LYS A 134 -3.36 -20.63 -11.06
CA LYS A 134 -2.46 -20.30 -9.94
C LYS A 134 -0.99 -20.09 -10.36
N ASN A 135 -0.58 -20.68 -11.51
CA ASN A 135 0.78 -20.55 -12.00
C ASN A 135 1.02 -19.21 -12.74
N TYR A 136 -0.06 -18.53 -13.12
CA TYR A 136 0.00 -17.28 -13.89
C TYR A 136 -0.52 -16.07 -13.12
N LEU A 137 -1.57 -16.28 -12.32
CA LEU A 137 -2.32 -15.20 -11.66
C LEU A 137 -2.52 -15.52 -10.18
N GLU A 138 -1.92 -14.73 -9.31
CA GLU A 138 -2.00 -14.87 -7.86
C GLU A 138 -3.33 -14.34 -7.29
N TYR A 139 -3.64 -14.69 -6.03
CA TYR A 139 -4.88 -14.31 -5.33
C TYR A 139 -5.20 -12.83 -5.40
N ALA A 140 -4.21 -12.04 -5.43
CA ALA A 140 -4.33 -10.61 -5.40
C ALA A 140 -4.82 -10.00 -6.72
N PHE A 141 -4.43 -10.60 -7.87
CA PHE A 141 -5.05 -10.28 -9.16
C PHE A 141 -6.55 -10.57 -9.14
N TRP A 142 -6.94 -11.74 -8.61
CA TRP A 142 -8.34 -12.13 -8.54
C TRP A 142 -9.13 -11.26 -7.57
N ALA A 143 -8.54 -10.86 -6.43
CA ALA A 143 -9.15 -9.95 -5.48
C ALA A 143 -9.47 -8.59 -6.12
N LEU A 144 -8.49 -8.03 -6.83
CA LEU A 144 -8.68 -6.80 -7.60
C LEU A 144 -9.74 -6.99 -8.69
N ALA A 145 -9.65 -8.08 -9.47
CA ALA A 145 -10.57 -8.36 -10.58
C ALA A 145 -12.02 -8.50 -10.11
N VAL A 146 -12.25 -9.21 -9.00
CA VAL A 146 -13.60 -9.36 -8.40
C VAL A 146 -14.13 -7.99 -7.95
N GLY A 147 -13.31 -7.18 -7.28
CA GLY A 147 -13.70 -5.83 -6.87
C GLY A 147 -14.02 -4.92 -8.06
N LEU A 148 -13.15 -4.91 -9.08
CA LEU A 148 -13.36 -4.15 -10.33
C LEU A 148 -14.62 -4.59 -11.07
N LEU A 149 -14.88 -5.90 -11.14
CA LEU A 149 -16.08 -6.43 -11.78
C LEU A 149 -17.35 -5.90 -11.10
N VAL A 150 -17.41 -5.99 -9.76
CA VAL A 150 -18.56 -5.48 -9.00
C VAL A 150 -18.71 -3.97 -9.20
N CYS A 151 -17.65 -3.21 -9.02
CA CYS A 151 -17.67 -1.74 -9.13
C CYS A 151 -18.14 -1.26 -10.52
N ASN A 152 -17.67 -1.90 -11.58
CA ASN A 152 -17.91 -1.42 -12.95
C ASN A 152 -19.11 -2.06 -13.65
N THR A 153 -19.79 -3.05 -13.02
CA THR A 153 -21.04 -3.64 -13.53
C THR A 153 -22.27 -3.11 -12.80
N ILE A 154 -22.37 -3.40 -11.51
CA ILE A 154 -23.53 -3.05 -10.69
C ILE A 154 -23.30 -1.78 -9.85
N GLY A 155 -22.06 -1.26 -9.82
CA GLY A 155 -21.63 -0.22 -8.92
C GLY A 155 -21.36 -0.74 -7.51
N THR A 156 -20.52 -0.05 -6.75
CA THR A 156 -20.22 -0.43 -5.37
C THR A 156 -21.39 -0.06 -4.46
N PRO A 157 -22.04 -1.06 -3.84
CA PRO A 157 -23.21 -0.81 -2.98
C PRO A 157 -22.86 0.08 -1.79
N GLU A 158 -23.75 0.99 -1.43
CA GLU A 158 -23.55 1.93 -0.30
C GLU A 158 -23.28 1.24 1.04
N TRP A 159 -23.94 0.09 1.27
CA TRP A 159 -23.76 -0.67 2.51
C TRP A 159 -22.36 -1.29 2.64
N LEU A 160 -21.62 -1.45 1.52
CA LEU A 160 -20.28 -2.02 1.48
C LEU A 160 -19.19 -0.96 1.76
N LYS A 161 -19.47 0.32 1.48
CA LYS A 161 -18.53 1.44 1.62
C LYS A 161 -17.88 1.58 3.00
N PRO A 162 -18.56 1.32 4.14
CA PRO A 162 -17.92 1.43 5.45
C PRO A 162 -16.70 0.52 5.67
N ALA A 163 -16.56 -0.59 4.91
CA ALA A 163 -15.41 -1.48 4.98
C ALA A 163 -14.34 -1.20 3.93
N LEU A 164 -14.53 -0.22 3.04
CA LEU A 164 -13.55 0.16 2.03
C LEU A 164 -12.49 1.08 2.65
N ILE A 165 -11.65 0.52 3.51
CA ILE A 165 -10.51 1.18 4.17
C ILE A 165 -9.25 0.38 3.87
N SER A 166 -8.91 0.33 2.58
CA SER A 166 -7.84 -0.50 2.02
C SER A 166 -6.49 -0.28 2.71
N GLU A 167 -6.15 0.97 3.04
CA GLU A 167 -4.91 1.32 3.75
C GLU A 167 -4.81 0.67 5.13
N TYR A 168 -5.91 0.52 5.85
CA TYR A 168 -5.94 -0.11 7.17
C TYR A 168 -5.56 -1.60 7.11
N TYR A 169 -6.12 -2.31 6.13
CA TYR A 169 -5.81 -3.74 5.93
C TYR A 169 -4.37 -3.95 5.47
N VAL A 170 -3.92 -3.18 4.47
CA VAL A 170 -2.56 -3.34 3.94
C VAL A 170 -1.51 -3.01 4.99
N LYS A 171 -1.66 -1.94 5.75
CA LYS A 171 -0.71 -1.55 6.80
C LYS A 171 -0.62 -2.60 7.89
N THR A 172 -1.75 -3.21 8.28
CA THR A 172 -1.77 -4.35 9.21
C THR A 172 -1.01 -5.54 8.64
N GLY A 173 -1.26 -5.92 7.39
CA GLY A 173 -0.54 -6.97 6.69
C GLY A 173 0.96 -6.70 6.57
N LEU A 174 1.35 -5.45 6.35
CA LEU A 174 2.76 -5.03 6.28
C LEU A 174 3.48 -5.14 7.64
N VAL A 175 2.83 -4.80 8.74
CA VAL A 175 3.41 -5.02 10.07
C VAL A 175 3.66 -6.50 10.31
N VAL A 176 2.71 -7.36 9.95
CA VAL A 176 2.88 -8.83 10.01
C VAL A 176 4.01 -9.29 9.07
N MET A 177 4.10 -8.75 7.86
CA MET A 177 5.18 -9.03 6.91
C MET A 177 6.56 -8.66 7.46
N GLY A 178 6.66 -7.67 8.33
CA GLY A 178 7.91 -7.29 8.99
C GLY A 178 8.57 -8.46 9.73
N ALA A 179 7.79 -9.38 10.28
CA ALA A 179 8.29 -10.59 10.94
C ALA A 179 8.97 -11.59 9.96
N GLU A 180 8.58 -11.57 8.69
CA GLU A 180 9.16 -12.43 7.62
C GLU A 180 10.44 -11.83 7.03
N VAL A 181 10.72 -10.55 7.31
CA VAL A 181 11.89 -9.85 6.77
C VAL A 181 12.96 -9.74 7.85
N LEU A 182 14.03 -10.50 7.71
CA LEU A 182 15.17 -10.41 8.63
C LEU A 182 15.78 -9.02 8.62
N PHE A 183 16.13 -8.51 9.79
CA PHE A 183 16.76 -7.20 9.95
C PHE A 183 18.10 -7.10 9.19
N SER A 184 18.81 -8.20 9.05
CA SER A 184 20.01 -8.29 8.21
C SER A 184 19.69 -7.99 6.72
N ASN A 185 18.53 -8.42 6.21
CA ASN A 185 18.10 -8.08 4.85
C ASN A 185 17.89 -6.58 4.70
N ILE A 186 17.32 -5.93 5.73
CA ILE A 186 17.11 -4.48 5.73
C ILE A 186 18.44 -3.75 5.70
N THR A 187 19.41 -4.16 6.53
CA THR A 187 20.74 -3.53 6.59
C THR A 187 21.56 -3.80 5.31
N ASN A 188 21.55 -5.04 4.80
CA ASN A 188 22.26 -5.40 3.57
C ASN A 188 21.69 -4.70 2.34
N PHE A 189 20.37 -4.51 2.30
CA PHE A 189 19.69 -3.82 1.20
C PHE A 189 19.66 -2.29 1.37
N GLY A 190 19.92 -1.79 2.58
CA GLY A 190 19.69 -0.39 2.94
C GLY A 190 20.32 0.62 1.98
N ILE A 191 21.62 0.45 1.62
CA ILE A 191 22.31 1.36 0.72
C ILE A 191 21.73 1.32 -0.70
N TYR A 192 21.34 0.15 -1.18
CA TYR A 192 20.69 -0.03 -2.48
C TYR A 192 19.32 0.61 -2.52
N GLY A 193 18.53 0.38 -1.47
CA GLY A 193 17.21 0.99 -1.30
C GLY A 193 17.30 2.52 -1.18
N LEU A 194 18.30 3.05 -0.46
CA LEU A 194 18.56 4.48 -0.38
C LEU A 194 18.90 5.06 -1.75
N ALA A 195 19.79 4.42 -2.52
CA ALA A 195 20.12 4.88 -3.86
C ALA A 195 18.87 4.91 -4.77
N ILE A 196 18.07 3.85 -4.76
CA ILE A 196 16.86 3.74 -5.60
C ILE A 196 15.79 4.73 -5.15
N ALA A 197 15.50 4.83 -3.84
CA ALA A 197 14.41 5.65 -3.35
C ALA A 197 14.81 7.13 -3.15
N TRP A 198 15.94 7.40 -2.49
CA TRP A 198 16.32 8.75 -2.06
C TRP A 198 17.02 9.57 -3.15
N PHE A 199 17.65 8.93 -4.14
CA PHE A 199 18.16 9.62 -5.30
C PHE A 199 17.08 9.85 -6.35
N VAL A 200 16.32 8.82 -6.73
CA VAL A 200 15.33 8.92 -7.80
C VAL A 200 14.20 9.89 -7.43
N THR A 201 13.65 9.77 -6.24
CA THR A 201 12.46 10.56 -5.83
C THR A 201 12.66 12.07 -5.94
N PRO A 202 13.71 12.70 -5.37
CA PRO A 202 13.94 14.13 -5.55
C PRO A 202 14.15 14.54 -7.00
N VAL A 203 14.86 13.71 -7.79
CA VAL A 203 15.12 14.00 -9.21
C VAL A 203 13.81 14.02 -9.99
N VAL A 204 12.91 13.06 -9.75
CA VAL A 204 11.59 13.03 -10.40
C VAL A 204 10.74 14.22 -9.98
N ILE A 205 10.70 14.58 -8.69
CA ILE A 205 9.96 15.76 -8.19
C ILE A 205 10.47 17.03 -8.87
N ILE A 206 11.78 17.24 -8.91
CA ILE A 206 12.39 18.43 -9.53
C ILE A 206 12.09 18.45 -11.03
N PHE A 207 12.23 17.33 -11.72
CA PHE A 207 11.88 17.22 -13.13
C PHE A 207 10.42 17.59 -13.39
N MET A 208 9.49 17.00 -12.63
CA MET A 208 8.06 17.29 -12.79
C MET A 208 7.70 18.74 -12.44
N TRP A 209 8.35 19.30 -11.40
CA TRP A 209 8.20 20.72 -11.07
C TRP A 209 8.62 21.63 -12.24
N LEU A 210 9.79 21.38 -12.82
CA LEU A 210 10.28 22.16 -13.96
C LEU A 210 9.41 21.97 -15.20
N PHE A 211 9.01 20.73 -15.49
CA PHE A 211 8.14 20.43 -16.62
C PHE A 211 6.76 21.05 -16.46
N GLY A 212 6.13 20.92 -15.29
CA GLY A 212 4.81 21.49 -15.02
C GLY A 212 4.79 23.04 -15.04
N THR A 213 5.80 23.68 -14.45
CA THR A 213 5.84 25.14 -14.31
C THR A 213 6.40 25.84 -15.55
N LYS A 214 7.47 25.33 -16.17
CA LYS A 214 8.13 26.01 -17.30
C LYS A 214 7.60 25.55 -18.65
N PHE A 215 7.38 24.23 -18.85
CA PHE A 215 6.90 23.68 -20.14
C PHE A 215 5.39 23.75 -20.27
N LEU A 216 4.66 23.11 -19.34
CA LEU A 216 3.20 23.09 -19.40
C LEU A 216 2.58 24.43 -18.97
N LYS A 217 3.36 25.29 -18.29
CA LYS A 217 2.90 26.57 -17.76
C LYS A 217 1.57 26.42 -17.00
N MET A 218 1.52 25.47 -16.05
CA MET A 218 0.35 25.28 -15.20
C MET A 218 0.18 26.45 -14.26
N VAL A 219 -1.05 26.94 -14.11
CA VAL A 219 -1.38 28.09 -13.27
C VAL A 219 -1.25 27.74 -11.79
N SER A 220 -1.79 26.58 -11.38
CA SER A 220 -1.69 26.11 -9.99
C SER A 220 -0.34 25.44 -9.74
N LYS A 221 0.59 26.18 -9.15
CA LYS A 221 1.88 25.62 -8.69
C LYS A 221 1.71 24.58 -7.57
N PRO A 222 0.80 24.78 -6.58
CA PRO A 222 0.48 23.74 -5.61
C PRO A 222 0.02 22.43 -6.25
N MET A 223 -0.83 22.47 -7.30
CA MET A 223 -1.25 21.27 -8.02
C MET A 223 -0.07 20.53 -8.67
N VAL A 224 0.90 21.28 -9.25
CA VAL A 224 2.10 20.66 -9.86
C VAL A 224 2.89 19.87 -8.83
N ILE A 225 3.14 20.45 -7.64
CA ILE A 225 3.94 19.76 -6.62
C ILE A 225 3.18 18.60 -5.99
N VAL A 226 1.86 18.69 -5.83
CA VAL A 226 1.03 17.59 -5.34
C VAL A 226 1.06 16.40 -6.29
N ILE A 227 0.88 16.64 -7.61
CA ILE A 227 0.99 15.59 -8.63
C ILE A 227 2.40 14.99 -8.64
N ALA A 228 3.45 15.83 -8.61
CA ALA A 228 4.84 15.38 -8.62
C ALA A 228 5.15 14.48 -7.41
N THR A 229 4.65 14.83 -6.24
CA THR A 229 4.89 14.08 -5.01
C THR A 229 4.04 12.79 -4.97
N ALA A 230 2.79 12.85 -5.45
CA ALA A 230 1.95 11.67 -5.62
C ALA A 230 2.63 10.61 -6.50
N THR A 231 3.14 11.02 -7.66
CA THR A 231 3.81 10.17 -8.66
C THR A 231 5.14 9.60 -8.16
N SER A 232 5.85 10.33 -7.28
CA SER A 232 7.25 9.99 -6.95
C SER A 232 7.41 9.23 -5.63
N VAL A 233 6.41 9.23 -4.75
CA VAL A 233 6.53 8.63 -3.41
C VAL A 233 5.35 7.70 -3.10
N CYS A 234 4.18 8.30 -2.82
CA CYS A 234 2.96 7.57 -2.46
C CYS A 234 1.75 8.42 -2.87
N GLY A 235 0.90 7.84 -3.69
CA GLY A 235 -0.21 8.54 -4.34
C GLY A 235 -1.16 9.27 -3.41
N VAL A 236 -1.41 8.73 -2.22
CA VAL A 236 -2.35 9.32 -1.25
C VAL A 236 -1.60 10.07 -0.15
N SER A 237 -0.76 9.37 0.63
CA SER A 237 -0.13 9.96 1.82
C SER A 237 0.81 11.11 1.48
N ALA A 238 1.63 10.95 0.42
CA ALA A 238 2.55 11.99 -0.02
C ALA A 238 1.81 13.16 -0.69
N ALA A 239 0.73 12.89 -1.44
CA ALA A 239 -0.13 13.93 -2.01
C ALA A 239 -0.76 14.82 -0.92
N ILE A 240 -1.33 14.21 0.15
CA ILE A 240 -1.89 14.94 1.29
C ILE A 240 -0.81 15.78 1.98
N ALA A 241 0.37 15.21 2.20
CA ALA A 241 1.49 15.91 2.82
C ALA A 241 1.95 17.10 1.99
N ALA A 242 2.08 16.93 0.67
CA ALA A 242 2.45 17.99 -0.26
C ALA A 242 1.36 19.06 -0.38
N ALA A 243 0.09 18.67 -0.39
CA ALA A 243 -1.04 19.59 -0.44
C ALA A 243 -1.06 20.52 0.79
N ALA A 244 -0.93 19.94 1.99
CA ALA A 244 -0.86 20.72 3.21
C ALA A 244 0.41 21.60 3.28
N ALA A 245 1.54 21.13 2.73
CA ALA A 245 2.81 21.86 2.70
C ALA A 245 2.81 23.02 1.69
N SER A 246 2.05 22.92 0.62
CA SER A 246 1.98 23.91 -0.47
C SER A 246 0.73 24.78 -0.44
N GLY A 247 -0.20 24.56 0.51
CA GLY A 247 -1.49 25.25 0.53
C GLY A 247 -2.39 24.89 -0.66
N ALA A 248 -2.30 23.67 -1.18
CA ALA A 248 -3.11 23.24 -2.32
C ALA A 248 -4.60 23.13 -1.94
N LYS A 249 -5.46 23.40 -2.93
CA LYS A 249 -6.91 23.25 -2.78
C LYS A 249 -7.30 21.77 -2.72
N ARG A 250 -8.40 21.46 -2.03
CA ARG A 250 -8.96 20.10 -1.95
C ARG A 250 -9.21 19.47 -3.33
N ASN A 251 -9.68 20.27 -4.30
CA ASN A 251 -9.91 19.79 -5.66
C ASN A 251 -8.62 19.36 -6.35
N ASP A 252 -7.52 20.11 -6.18
CA ASP A 252 -6.20 19.75 -6.73
C ASP A 252 -5.70 18.43 -6.13
N LEU A 253 -5.87 18.27 -4.81
CA LEU A 253 -5.52 17.05 -4.08
C LEU A 253 -6.35 15.84 -4.56
N THR A 254 -7.67 15.98 -4.62
CA THR A 254 -8.58 14.90 -5.07
C THR A 254 -8.26 14.46 -6.49
N PHE A 255 -7.98 15.42 -7.39
CA PHE A 255 -7.60 15.12 -8.76
C PHE A 255 -6.25 14.36 -8.82
N ALA A 256 -5.24 14.80 -8.08
CA ALA A 256 -3.93 14.14 -8.06
C ALA A 256 -4.02 12.71 -7.50
N ILE A 257 -4.80 12.51 -6.43
CA ILE A 257 -5.05 11.17 -5.86
C ILE A 257 -5.78 10.29 -6.88
N GLY A 258 -6.82 10.81 -7.55
CA GLY A 258 -7.57 10.06 -8.55
C GLY A 258 -6.70 9.59 -9.71
N LEU A 259 -5.83 10.47 -10.24
CA LEU A 259 -4.85 10.09 -11.27
C LEU A 259 -3.90 9.01 -10.77
N SER A 260 -3.31 9.20 -9.60
CA SER A 260 -2.37 8.25 -9.03
C SER A 260 -3.00 6.87 -8.82
N LEU A 261 -4.19 6.80 -8.24
CA LEU A 261 -4.90 5.54 -8.03
C LEU A 261 -5.20 4.82 -9.36
N MET A 262 -5.61 5.56 -10.38
CA MET A 262 -5.86 5.01 -11.70
C MET A 262 -4.61 4.33 -12.29
N PHE A 263 -3.49 5.04 -12.31
CA PHE A 263 -2.25 4.49 -12.86
C PHE A 263 -1.66 3.39 -11.96
N THR A 264 -1.84 3.49 -10.64
CA THR A 264 -1.47 2.42 -9.70
C THR A 264 -2.11 1.09 -10.06
N VAL A 265 -3.41 1.08 -10.38
CA VAL A 265 -4.12 -0.15 -10.78
C VAL A 265 -3.53 -0.73 -12.06
N LEU A 266 -3.25 0.12 -13.05
CA LEU A 266 -2.65 -0.33 -14.31
C LEU A 266 -1.23 -0.88 -14.07
N MET A 267 -0.38 -0.15 -13.34
CA MET A 267 1.00 -0.57 -13.08
C MET A 267 1.06 -1.85 -12.24
N MET A 268 0.20 -1.98 -11.23
CA MET A 268 0.13 -3.16 -10.37
C MET A 268 -0.13 -4.45 -11.17
N VAL A 269 -0.91 -4.36 -12.24
CA VAL A 269 -1.22 -5.51 -13.12
C VAL A 269 -0.15 -5.70 -14.19
N PHE A 270 0.19 -4.65 -14.93
CA PHE A 270 1.00 -4.79 -16.13
C PHE A 270 2.51 -4.87 -15.87
N MET A 271 3.02 -4.25 -14.80
CA MET A 271 4.47 -4.30 -14.52
C MET A 271 4.97 -5.72 -14.21
N PRO A 272 4.34 -6.50 -13.30
CA PRO A 272 4.81 -7.87 -13.05
C PRO A 272 4.75 -8.76 -14.29
N ILE A 273 3.70 -8.60 -15.11
CA ILE A 273 3.55 -9.33 -16.38
C ILE A 273 4.69 -8.98 -17.34
N GLY A 274 4.96 -7.69 -17.52
CA GLY A 274 6.05 -7.23 -18.37
C GLY A 274 7.44 -7.69 -17.89
N ILE A 275 7.69 -7.60 -16.58
CA ILE A 275 8.95 -8.02 -15.95
C ILE A 275 9.19 -9.52 -16.18
N LYS A 276 8.17 -10.36 -15.98
CA LYS A 276 8.26 -11.80 -16.25
C LYS A 276 8.44 -12.10 -17.74
N ALA A 277 7.75 -11.39 -18.62
CA ALA A 277 7.81 -11.61 -20.08
C ALA A 277 9.19 -11.32 -20.66
N VAL A 278 9.92 -10.33 -20.10
CA VAL A 278 11.31 -10.02 -20.54
C VAL A 278 12.37 -10.82 -19.78
N GLY A 279 11.98 -11.70 -18.85
CA GLY A 279 12.91 -12.50 -18.05
C GLY A 279 13.80 -11.69 -17.11
N MET A 280 13.30 -10.54 -16.62
CA MET A 280 14.05 -9.69 -15.70
C MET A 280 14.20 -10.36 -14.33
N ASP A 281 15.36 -10.19 -13.70
CA ASP A 281 15.62 -10.68 -12.35
C ASP A 281 14.59 -10.12 -11.34
N ALA A 282 14.16 -10.99 -10.41
CA ALA A 282 13.10 -10.65 -9.45
C ALA A 282 13.51 -9.53 -8.48
N MET A 283 14.80 -9.41 -8.16
CA MET A 283 15.32 -8.35 -7.28
C MET A 283 15.29 -6.99 -7.99
N VAL A 284 15.75 -6.94 -9.24
CA VAL A 284 15.70 -5.72 -10.08
C VAL A 284 14.25 -5.32 -10.34
N GLY A 285 13.41 -6.29 -10.73
CA GLY A 285 11.99 -6.08 -10.98
C GLY A 285 11.24 -5.62 -9.73
N GLY A 286 11.50 -6.23 -8.57
CA GLY A 286 10.95 -5.83 -7.29
C GLY A 286 11.34 -4.41 -6.89
N ALA A 287 12.61 -4.04 -7.08
CA ALA A 287 13.09 -2.69 -6.81
C ALA A 287 12.48 -1.65 -7.77
N TRP A 288 12.30 -2.01 -9.03
CA TRP A 288 11.62 -1.15 -10.01
C TRP A 288 10.16 -0.90 -9.62
N ILE A 289 9.42 -1.94 -9.28
CA ILE A 289 8.04 -1.83 -8.77
C ILE A 289 8.01 -0.96 -7.49
N GLY A 290 8.92 -1.24 -6.54
CA GLY A 290 8.99 -0.54 -5.27
C GLY A 290 9.18 0.96 -5.38
N GLY A 291 10.01 1.39 -6.35
CA GLY A 291 10.32 2.81 -6.58
C GLY A 291 9.34 3.55 -7.49
N THR A 292 8.44 2.83 -8.20
CA THR A 292 7.60 3.46 -9.24
C THR A 292 6.10 3.35 -9.02
N VAL A 293 5.60 2.27 -8.43
CA VAL A 293 4.16 2.12 -8.17
C VAL A 293 3.74 3.00 -7.00
N ASP A 294 2.70 3.80 -7.18
CA ASP A 294 2.38 4.92 -6.29
C ASP A 294 1.73 4.50 -4.96
N SER A 295 1.18 3.31 -4.83
CA SER A 295 0.54 2.83 -3.59
C SER A 295 1.35 1.73 -2.93
N THR A 296 1.54 1.82 -1.62
CA THR A 296 2.27 0.82 -0.83
C THR A 296 1.65 -0.57 -0.95
N GLY A 297 0.32 -0.67 -0.91
CA GLY A 297 -0.37 -1.94 -1.09
C GLY A 297 -0.12 -2.55 -2.47
N ALA A 298 -0.28 -1.74 -3.51
CA ALA A 298 -0.07 -2.19 -4.89
C ALA A 298 1.38 -2.62 -5.17
N VAL A 299 2.36 -1.95 -4.53
CA VAL A 299 3.79 -2.34 -4.60
C VAL A 299 4.01 -3.74 -4.07
N VAL A 300 3.49 -4.02 -2.88
CA VAL A 300 3.66 -5.33 -2.24
C VAL A 300 3.06 -6.43 -3.11
N LEU A 301 1.85 -6.19 -3.61
CA LEU A 301 1.19 -7.11 -4.50
C LEU A 301 1.97 -7.39 -5.78
N ALA A 302 2.32 -6.32 -6.50
CA ALA A 302 3.05 -6.44 -7.75
C ALA A 302 4.42 -7.10 -7.53
N GLY A 303 5.06 -6.83 -6.38
CA GLY A 303 6.31 -7.46 -5.97
C GLY A 303 6.15 -8.94 -5.64
N GLU A 304 5.12 -9.34 -4.88
CA GLU A 304 4.85 -10.75 -4.55
C GLU A 304 4.57 -11.58 -5.81
N ALA A 305 3.97 -10.98 -6.85
CA ALA A 305 3.80 -11.63 -8.13
C ALA A 305 5.13 -12.04 -8.80
N LEU A 306 6.27 -11.44 -8.41
CA LEU A 306 7.61 -11.85 -8.86
C LEU A 306 8.26 -12.91 -7.95
N GLY A 307 7.55 -13.38 -6.94
CA GLY A 307 8.04 -14.33 -5.94
C GLY A 307 8.54 -13.64 -4.65
N PRO A 308 8.98 -14.44 -3.65
CA PRO A 308 9.32 -13.94 -2.32
C PRO A 308 10.40 -12.83 -2.32
N VAL A 309 11.45 -12.98 -3.12
CA VAL A 309 12.51 -11.97 -3.26
C VAL A 309 11.95 -10.66 -3.82
N GLY A 310 11.17 -10.75 -4.91
CA GLY A 310 10.54 -9.58 -5.52
C GLY A 310 9.62 -8.83 -4.55
N GLY A 311 8.81 -9.55 -3.77
CA GLY A 311 7.93 -8.98 -2.75
C GLY A 311 8.68 -8.27 -1.63
N GLN A 312 9.72 -8.90 -1.08
CA GLN A 312 10.54 -8.30 -0.01
C GLN A 312 11.26 -7.04 -0.50
N VAL A 313 11.90 -7.11 -1.66
CA VAL A 313 12.65 -5.97 -2.24
C VAL A 313 11.70 -4.81 -2.56
N ALA A 314 10.56 -5.08 -3.18
CA ALA A 314 9.57 -4.06 -3.48
C ALA A 314 9.06 -3.37 -2.21
N ALA A 315 8.73 -4.15 -1.16
CA ALA A 315 8.33 -3.61 0.13
C ALA A 315 9.44 -2.76 0.77
N LEU A 316 10.69 -3.24 0.80
CA LEU A 316 11.83 -2.51 1.38
C LEU A 316 12.07 -1.17 0.67
N VAL A 317 12.12 -1.15 -0.66
CA VAL A 317 12.28 0.10 -1.44
C VAL A 317 11.15 1.07 -1.11
N LYS A 318 9.90 0.60 -1.11
CA LYS A 318 8.74 1.45 -0.80
C LYS A 318 8.77 1.98 0.65
N MET A 319 9.16 1.16 1.63
CA MET A 319 9.31 1.62 3.02
C MET A 319 10.37 2.72 3.14
N ILE A 320 11.54 2.52 2.52
CA ILE A 320 12.61 3.52 2.49
C ILE A 320 12.15 4.81 1.79
N GLN A 321 11.37 4.67 0.70
CA GLN A 321 10.80 5.83 -0.01
C GLN A 321 9.77 6.57 0.84
N ASN A 322 8.91 5.88 1.58
CA ASN A 322 7.90 6.49 2.43
C ASN A 322 8.48 7.29 3.59
N ILE A 323 9.69 6.96 4.06
CA ILE A 323 10.41 7.77 5.06
C ILE A 323 10.66 9.20 4.54
N LEU A 324 10.84 9.36 3.22
CA LEU A 324 11.04 10.68 2.60
C LEU A 324 9.85 11.61 2.68
N ILE A 325 8.62 11.12 2.92
CA ILE A 325 7.39 11.95 2.90
C ILE A 325 7.55 13.17 3.82
N GLY A 326 8.03 12.96 5.05
CA GLY A 326 8.24 14.04 6.01
C GLY A 326 9.29 15.07 5.55
N PHE A 327 10.42 14.60 5.02
CA PHE A 327 11.50 15.47 4.52
C PHE A 327 11.07 16.27 3.30
N ILE A 328 10.35 15.62 2.36
CA ILE A 328 9.82 16.27 1.16
C ILE A 328 8.79 17.32 1.55
N ALA A 329 7.87 17.01 2.45
CA ALA A 329 6.88 17.97 2.92
C ALA A 329 7.51 19.19 3.60
N LEU A 330 8.56 18.98 4.41
CA LEU A 330 9.34 20.07 4.98
C LEU A 330 10.00 20.93 3.89
N ALA A 331 10.66 20.28 2.92
CA ALA A 331 11.30 20.98 1.81
C ALA A 331 10.30 21.79 0.97
N ILE A 332 9.12 21.22 0.70
CA ILE A 332 8.02 21.91 -0.02
C ILE A 332 7.54 23.12 0.79
N SER A 333 7.31 22.98 2.10
CA SER A 333 6.86 24.08 2.95
C SER A 333 7.87 25.24 2.97
N ILE A 334 9.16 24.94 3.10
CA ILE A 334 10.22 25.96 3.06
C ILE A 334 10.27 26.62 1.67
N PHE A 335 10.23 25.84 0.61
CA PHE A 335 10.29 26.35 -0.77
C PHE A 335 9.10 27.27 -1.09
N PHE A 336 7.89 26.88 -0.71
CA PHE A 336 6.69 27.69 -0.96
C PHE A 336 6.70 28.97 -0.12
N ALA A 337 7.09 28.90 1.17
CA ALA A 337 7.21 30.07 2.02
C ALA A 337 8.24 31.09 1.50
N MET A 338 9.35 30.62 0.89
CA MET A 338 10.44 31.50 0.43
C MET A 338 10.24 32.06 -0.98
N LYS A 339 9.58 31.32 -1.88
CA LYS A 339 9.59 31.65 -3.32
C LYS A 339 8.22 31.75 -3.99
N VAL A 340 7.18 31.25 -3.37
CA VAL A 340 5.86 31.18 -4.02
C VAL A 340 4.85 32.07 -3.33
N ASP A 341 4.84 32.12 -2.02
CA ASP A 341 3.90 32.93 -1.24
C ASP A 341 4.64 33.78 -0.21
N THR A 342 4.70 35.07 -0.45
CA THR A 342 5.16 36.06 0.54
C THR A 342 4.06 36.40 1.56
N GLU A 343 2.80 36.00 1.31
CA GLU A 343 1.66 36.48 2.09
C GLU A 343 0.85 35.41 2.87
N SER A 344 1.03 34.11 2.63
CA SER A 344 0.06 33.12 3.15
C SER A 344 0.58 32.03 4.09
N THR A 345 1.88 31.90 4.36
CA THR A 345 2.40 30.83 5.21
C THR A 345 2.97 31.34 6.54
N GLY A 346 2.07 31.67 7.48
CA GLY A 346 2.43 32.10 8.84
C GLY A 346 2.82 30.96 9.80
N GLY A 347 3.15 29.74 9.34
CA GLY A 347 3.51 28.59 10.17
C GLY A 347 5.01 28.27 10.10
N LYS A 348 5.74 28.37 11.23
CA LYS A 348 7.10 27.82 11.35
C LYS A 348 7.03 26.30 11.22
N VAL A 349 7.59 25.76 10.14
CA VAL A 349 7.71 24.31 9.92
C VAL A 349 8.89 23.81 10.77
N GLY A 350 8.62 23.01 11.79
CA GLY A 350 9.59 22.44 12.71
C GLY A 350 9.86 20.95 12.48
N ALA A 351 10.77 20.38 13.25
CA ALA A 351 11.07 18.94 13.25
C ALA A 351 9.82 18.08 13.59
N ASP A 352 8.88 18.65 14.34
CA ASP A 352 7.60 18.02 14.67
C ASP A 352 6.79 17.66 13.43
N GLU A 353 6.90 18.44 12.36
CA GLU A 353 6.20 18.21 11.09
C GLU A 353 6.70 16.92 10.39
N ILE A 354 7.99 16.61 10.49
CA ILE A 354 8.57 15.36 9.95
C ILE A 354 7.93 14.17 10.66
N TRP A 355 7.84 14.22 11.99
CA TRP A 355 7.24 13.16 12.78
C TRP A 355 5.75 12.99 12.47
N HIS A 356 5.02 14.08 12.25
CA HIS A 356 3.58 14.04 11.92
C HIS A 356 3.30 13.33 10.63
N ARG A 357 4.12 13.61 9.60
CA ARG A 357 3.93 13.09 8.25
C ARG A 357 4.55 11.71 8.05
N PHE A 358 5.40 11.28 8.99
CA PHE A 358 6.01 9.95 8.95
C PHE A 358 4.93 8.87 9.14
N PRO A 359 4.80 7.89 8.21
CA PRO A 359 3.84 6.80 8.33
C PRO A 359 4.22 5.86 9.48
N LYS A 360 3.42 5.85 10.55
CA LYS A 360 3.76 5.15 11.80
C LYS A 360 3.82 3.64 11.66
N PHE A 361 3.03 3.04 10.76
CA PHE A 361 3.05 1.59 10.52
C PHE A 361 4.45 1.06 10.14
N ILE A 362 5.31 1.91 9.56
CA ILE A 362 6.72 1.57 9.26
C ILE A 362 7.48 1.19 10.54
N LEU A 363 7.22 1.89 11.66
CA LEU A 363 7.79 1.53 12.96
C LEU A 363 7.38 0.12 13.38
N GLY A 364 6.11 -0.25 13.13
CA GLY A 364 5.60 -1.59 13.41
C GLY A 364 6.31 -2.66 12.56
N PHE A 365 6.49 -2.39 11.26
CA PHE A 365 7.23 -3.27 10.36
C PHE A 365 8.67 -3.52 10.86
N PHE A 366 9.42 -2.45 11.16
CA PHE A 366 10.79 -2.57 11.66
C PHE A 366 10.84 -3.24 13.03
N ALA A 367 9.93 -2.91 13.94
CA ALA A 367 9.86 -3.52 15.27
C ALA A 367 9.58 -5.04 15.18
N ALA A 368 8.70 -5.48 14.28
CA ALA A 368 8.46 -6.89 14.02
C ALA A 368 9.72 -7.59 13.47
N SER A 369 10.41 -6.97 12.50
CA SER A 369 11.67 -7.47 11.95
C SER A 369 12.76 -7.61 13.01
N VAL A 370 12.94 -6.59 13.88
CA VAL A 370 13.89 -6.62 15.00
C VAL A 370 13.52 -7.71 16.00
N LEU A 371 12.25 -7.83 16.40
CA LEU A 371 11.77 -8.86 17.31
C LEU A 371 12.11 -10.26 16.80
N PHE A 372 11.82 -10.52 15.54
CA PHE A 372 12.06 -11.83 14.94
C PHE A 372 13.54 -12.14 14.73
N SER A 373 14.32 -11.16 14.30
CA SER A 373 15.76 -11.35 14.02
C SER A 373 16.61 -11.49 15.28
N PHE A 374 16.31 -10.72 16.35
CA PHE A 374 17.16 -10.65 17.53
C PHE A 374 16.60 -11.37 18.76
N VAL A 375 15.30 -11.69 18.77
CA VAL A 375 14.68 -12.39 19.90
C VAL A 375 14.17 -13.77 19.49
N ILE A 376 13.27 -13.85 18.53
CA ILE A 376 12.58 -15.12 18.21
C ILE A 376 13.54 -16.13 17.58
N MET A 377 14.27 -15.76 16.55
CA MET A 377 15.18 -16.66 15.84
C MET A 377 16.33 -17.17 16.74
N PRO A 378 17.04 -16.33 17.52
CA PRO A 378 18.06 -16.81 18.44
C PRO A 378 17.53 -17.64 19.61
N THR A 379 16.31 -17.36 20.10
CA THR A 379 15.74 -18.05 21.28
C THR A 379 15.18 -19.41 20.91
N PHE A 380 14.47 -19.54 19.80
CA PHE A 380 13.71 -20.73 19.43
C PHE A 380 14.33 -21.55 18.29
N GLY A 381 15.35 -21.03 17.62
CA GLY A 381 15.99 -21.66 16.46
C GLY A 381 15.18 -21.57 15.17
N SER A 382 15.79 -21.95 14.05
CA SER A 382 15.23 -21.77 12.70
C SER A 382 13.96 -22.59 12.43
N GLU A 383 13.84 -23.79 13.00
CA GLU A 383 12.66 -24.64 12.80
C GLU A 383 11.41 -24.04 13.46
N THR A 384 11.53 -23.67 14.76
CA THR A 384 10.41 -23.03 15.50
C THR A 384 10.10 -21.65 14.91
N TYR A 385 11.13 -20.88 14.51
CA TYR A 385 10.95 -19.64 13.79
C TYR A 385 10.08 -19.82 12.54
N SER A 386 10.42 -20.78 11.67
CA SER A 386 9.65 -21.08 10.47
C SER A 386 8.22 -21.56 10.78
N ALA A 387 8.04 -22.33 11.84
CA ALA A 387 6.71 -22.77 12.30
C ALA A 387 5.86 -21.58 12.75
N ILE A 388 6.44 -20.66 13.54
CA ILE A 388 5.76 -19.44 13.98
C ILE A 388 5.32 -18.59 12.77
N LEU A 389 6.20 -18.39 11.79
CA LEU A 389 5.86 -17.64 10.58
C LEU A 389 4.67 -18.25 9.83
N LYS A 390 4.66 -19.57 9.64
CA LYS A 390 3.57 -20.29 8.96
C LYS A 390 2.23 -20.15 9.67
N THR A 391 2.21 -19.92 10.98
CA THR A 391 0.99 -19.78 11.77
C THR A 391 0.23 -18.52 11.43
N PHE A 392 0.91 -17.40 11.20
CA PHE A 392 0.24 -16.12 10.92
C PHE A 392 0.41 -15.60 9.48
N SER A 393 1.26 -16.21 8.64
CA SER A 393 1.48 -15.75 7.26
C SER A 393 0.19 -15.72 6.43
N ASN A 394 -0.72 -16.66 6.66
CA ASN A 394 -2.02 -16.67 6.00
C ASN A 394 -2.90 -15.47 6.41
N PHE A 395 -2.79 -14.98 7.66
CA PHE A 395 -3.49 -13.74 8.07
C PHE A 395 -2.97 -12.52 7.31
N LYS A 396 -1.66 -12.43 7.06
CA LYS A 396 -1.07 -11.42 6.16
C LYS A 396 -1.71 -11.50 4.78
N GLY A 397 -1.79 -12.71 4.20
CA GLY A 397 -2.43 -12.93 2.89
C GLY A 397 -3.89 -12.46 2.88
N TRP A 398 -4.67 -12.74 3.93
CA TRP A 398 -6.04 -12.24 4.06
C TRP A 398 -6.11 -10.71 4.16
N CYS A 399 -5.22 -10.08 4.92
CA CYS A 399 -5.14 -8.62 4.97
C CYS A 399 -4.91 -8.01 3.58
N PHE A 400 -4.00 -8.59 2.80
CA PHE A 400 -3.75 -8.15 1.44
C PHE A 400 -4.92 -8.44 0.50
N CYS A 401 -5.54 -9.63 0.58
CA CYS A 401 -6.71 -9.95 -0.24
C CYS A 401 -7.86 -8.96 0.00
N LEU A 402 -8.18 -8.66 1.26
CA LEU A 402 -9.17 -7.64 1.64
C LEU A 402 -8.81 -6.26 1.06
N THR A 403 -7.52 -5.89 1.11
CA THR A 403 -7.02 -4.64 0.53
C THR A 403 -7.34 -4.54 -0.95
N PHE A 404 -7.00 -5.59 -1.74
CA PHE A 404 -7.14 -5.53 -3.19
C PHE A 404 -8.58 -5.64 -3.63
N THR A 405 -9.39 -6.41 -2.92
CA THR A 405 -10.85 -6.41 -3.14
C THR A 405 -11.42 -5.02 -2.90
N ALA A 406 -11.00 -4.34 -1.81
CA ALA A 406 -11.44 -2.97 -1.51
C ALA A 406 -10.98 -1.99 -2.59
N ILE A 407 -9.70 -2.02 -3.00
CA ILE A 407 -9.18 -1.17 -4.09
C ILE A 407 -9.98 -1.39 -5.38
N GLY A 408 -10.28 -2.64 -5.74
CA GLY A 408 -11.09 -2.94 -6.91
C GLY A 408 -12.50 -2.37 -6.81
N LEU A 409 -13.13 -2.44 -5.64
CA LEU A 409 -14.46 -1.87 -5.38
C LEU A 409 -14.48 -0.34 -5.40
N GLU A 410 -13.37 0.32 -5.15
CA GLU A 410 -13.21 1.78 -5.22
C GLU A 410 -12.82 2.27 -6.62
N SER A 411 -12.38 1.37 -7.52
CA SER A 411 -11.82 1.72 -8.83
C SER A 411 -12.90 1.74 -9.92
N ASN A 412 -13.59 2.88 -10.07
CA ASN A 412 -14.61 3.08 -11.08
C ASN A 412 -14.01 3.58 -12.41
N PHE A 413 -14.12 2.81 -13.50
CA PHE A 413 -13.58 3.18 -14.80
C PHE A 413 -14.17 4.47 -15.38
N LYS A 414 -15.43 4.80 -15.09
CA LYS A 414 -16.04 6.06 -15.57
C LYS A 414 -15.40 7.26 -14.90
N GLU A 415 -15.11 7.18 -13.58
CA GLU A 415 -14.40 8.21 -12.85
C GLU A 415 -12.93 8.29 -13.31
N MET A 416 -12.30 7.15 -13.55
CA MET A 416 -10.94 7.08 -14.10
C MET A 416 -10.87 7.79 -15.48
N LEU A 417 -11.83 7.55 -16.38
CA LEU A 417 -11.90 8.24 -17.67
C LEU A 417 -12.10 9.75 -17.53
N TYR A 418 -12.82 10.21 -16.51
CA TYR A 418 -12.94 11.63 -16.21
C TYR A 418 -11.57 12.28 -15.90
N TYR A 419 -10.74 11.61 -15.09
CA TYR A 419 -9.38 12.08 -14.81
C TYR A 419 -8.48 12.06 -16.04
N MET A 420 -8.70 11.15 -16.99
CA MET A 420 -7.96 11.12 -18.26
C MET A 420 -8.25 12.34 -19.15
N GLN A 421 -9.37 13.02 -18.99
CA GLN A 421 -9.69 14.25 -19.73
C GLN A 421 -8.98 15.49 -19.13
N GLY A 422 -8.15 15.32 -18.11
CA GLY A 422 -7.57 16.40 -17.31
C GLY A 422 -6.51 17.29 -17.98
N GLY A 423 -6.25 17.16 -19.29
CA GLY A 423 -5.35 18.06 -20.04
C GLY A 423 -3.92 18.13 -19.46
N LYS A 424 -3.45 19.34 -19.11
CA LYS A 424 -2.08 19.56 -18.59
C LYS A 424 -1.73 18.74 -17.33
N PRO A 425 -2.60 18.57 -16.32
CA PRO A 425 -2.32 17.73 -15.17
C PRO A 425 -2.11 16.26 -15.53
N LEU A 426 -2.92 15.69 -16.43
CA LEU A 426 -2.73 14.34 -16.94
C LEU A 426 -1.40 14.23 -17.71
N THR A 427 -1.09 15.20 -18.58
CA THR A 427 0.18 15.22 -19.30
C THR A 427 1.37 15.27 -18.34
N LEU A 428 1.29 16.10 -17.28
CA LEU A 428 2.32 16.15 -16.24
C LEU A 428 2.51 14.78 -15.56
N TYR A 429 1.41 14.13 -15.19
CA TYR A 429 1.45 12.82 -14.57
C TYR A 429 2.07 11.77 -15.50
N VAL A 430 1.58 11.63 -16.73
CA VAL A 430 2.05 10.62 -17.69
C VAL A 430 3.54 10.79 -18.01
N VAL A 431 3.98 12.03 -18.29
CA VAL A 431 5.39 12.33 -18.59
C VAL A 431 6.25 12.09 -17.33
N GLY A 432 5.78 12.53 -16.16
CA GLY A 432 6.48 12.31 -14.89
C GLY A 432 6.60 10.84 -14.54
N GLN A 433 5.52 10.08 -14.68
CA GLN A 433 5.51 8.64 -14.41
C GLN A 433 6.38 7.86 -15.40
N THR A 434 6.37 8.24 -16.68
CA THR A 434 7.28 7.64 -17.67
C THR A 434 8.74 7.91 -17.32
N PHE A 435 9.07 9.15 -16.92
CA PHE A 435 10.41 9.50 -16.47
C PHE A 435 10.80 8.72 -15.20
N ASN A 436 9.89 8.62 -14.22
CA ASN A 436 10.09 7.82 -13.01
C ASN A 436 10.36 6.34 -13.35
N LEU A 437 9.55 5.73 -14.21
CA LEU A 437 9.71 4.34 -14.65
C LEU A 437 11.10 4.11 -15.25
N VAL A 438 11.53 4.97 -16.18
CA VAL A 438 12.83 4.83 -16.86
C VAL A 438 13.99 5.05 -15.88
N LEU A 439 13.93 6.11 -15.08
CA LEU A 439 15.00 6.45 -14.15
C LEU A 439 15.15 5.39 -13.04
N THR A 440 14.03 4.95 -12.47
CA THR A 440 14.04 3.92 -11.43
C THR A 440 14.55 2.58 -11.96
N LEU A 441 14.11 2.17 -13.16
CA LEU A 441 14.63 0.95 -13.79
C LEU A 441 16.14 1.03 -14.01
N PHE A 442 16.62 2.17 -14.53
CA PHE A 442 18.05 2.37 -14.74
C PHE A 442 18.84 2.27 -13.43
N VAL A 443 18.39 2.97 -12.38
CA VAL A 443 19.08 2.94 -11.07
C VAL A 443 18.97 1.56 -10.43
N ALA A 444 17.82 0.90 -10.47
CA ALA A 444 17.65 -0.46 -9.96
C ALA A 444 18.57 -1.45 -10.70
N TRP A 445 18.68 -1.34 -12.02
CA TRP A 445 19.56 -2.17 -12.80
C TRP A 445 21.03 -1.91 -12.47
N VAL A 446 21.47 -0.65 -12.39
CA VAL A 446 22.83 -0.31 -11.99
C VAL A 446 23.19 -0.87 -10.62
N MET A 447 22.27 -0.74 -9.65
CA MET A 447 22.52 -1.13 -8.26
C MET A 447 22.43 -2.65 -8.03
N LEU A 448 21.55 -3.36 -8.75
CA LEU A 448 21.17 -4.74 -8.39
C LEU A 448 21.46 -5.78 -9.47
N SER A 449 21.98 -5.40 -10.66
CA SER A 449 22.32 -6.35 -11.72
C SER A 449 23.60 -7.17 -11.47
N GLY A 450 24.40 -6.78 -10.47
CA GLY A 450 25.70 -7.40 -10.23
C GLY A 450 26.84 -6.88 -11.15
N ASN A 451 26.52 -6.02 -12.12
CA ASN A 451 27.54 -5.52 -13.07
C ASN A 451 28.41 -4.40 -12.48
N PHE A 452 27.87 -3.58 -11.59
CA PHE A 452 28.54 -2.41 -11.01
C PHE A 452 28.74 -2.53 -9.51
N PHE A 453 27.80 -3.16 -8.83
CA PHE A 453 27.80 -3.37 -7.38
C PHE A 453 27.53 -4.85 -7.07
N PRO A 454 28.06 -5.39 -5.95
CA PRO A 454 27.74 -6.76 -5.56
C PRO A 454 26.24 -6.89 -5.28
N ILE A 455 25.66 -8.03 -5.67
CA ILE A 455 24.25 -8.31 -5.41
C ILE A 455 24.04 -8.49 -3.89
N PRO A 456 23.13 -7.74 -3.26
CA PRO A 456 22.87 -7.89 -1.84
C PRO A 456 22.27 -9.29 -1.55
N ASN A 457 22.77 -9.93 -0.52
CA ASN A 457 22.21 -11.22 -0.09
C ASN A 457 20.92 -10.96 0.69
N ILE A 458 19.77 -11.34 0.10
CA ILE A 458 18.45 -11.29 0.73
C ILE A 458 18.07 -12.73 1.04
N ALA A 459 18.21 -13.13 2.30
CA ALA A 459 17.76 -14.43 2.75
C ALA A 459 16.23 -14.51 2.71
N THR A 460 15.68 -15.41 1.92
CA THR A 460 14.26 -15.81 1.98
C THR A 460 14.13 -16.90 3.03
N VAL A 461 13.22 -16.69 3.97
CA VAL A 461 12.96 -17.63 5.09
C VAL A 461 11.80 -18.54 4.76
#